data_f435d1f5d9c6e6c3a5a8db1bd5dcca03
#
_entry.id   f435d1f5d9c6e6c3a5a8db1bd5dcca03
#
_cell.length_a   1.000
_cell.length_b   1.000
_cell.length_c   1.000
_cell.angle_alpha   90.00
_cell.angle_beta   90.00
_cell.angle_gamma   90.00
#
_symmetry.space_group_name_H-M   'P 1'
#
loop_
_entity.id
_entity.type
_entity.pdbx_description
1 polymer ?
#
loop_
_entity_poly.entity_id
_entity_poly.type
_entity_poly.pdbx_seq_one_letter_code
_entity_poly.pdbx_strand_id
1 'polypeptide(L)'
;MHRRTAFLLVTLLVFLTPTLTLAAVEMRPIPAPPIVGAKSYHVVDGNTGHELASLKPDTRLAPASLTKLMTAYAIFKALEENQIAHDDQVTVSEKAWRTPGSRMFIEVGTRVTVQQLLLGMIVQSGNDASVALAEHVAGSESVFAEVMNRYAATLGMHSSHFENATGLPGEQHYSTARDVSTLARAIINEFPEYYKWYSVKEFEYNNISQKNRNSLLWRDSSVDGMKTGHTDDAGYCLVSSAKRDGMRIVSVVLGTASAKSRIQGSQALINYGFRFYETRLLYKAGEPVTNARIWKSANEFTPLGLTSDLYITVPRGTYDAVESMLNIPAVLVAPVAVGQPIAELKVSLNGTDLVSEPLRALDDNPSGSLWQRTRDGVRLW
;
A
#
# COMPACT_ATOMS: atom_id res chain seq x y z
N MET A 1 -46.00 -80.01 35.25
CA MET A 1 -45.06 -78.97 35.67
C MET A 1 -44.30 -78.53 34.45
N HIS A 2 -44.69 -77.39 33.84
CA HIS A 2 -44.05 -76.84 32.62
C HIS A 2 -43.38 -75.50 33.01
N ARG A 3 -42.04 -75.45 32.98
CA ARG A 3 -41.25 -74.24 33.16
C ARG A 3 -41.16 -73.54 31.78
N ARG A 4 -41.69 -72.33 31.67
CA ARG A 4 -41.53 -71.45 30.52
C ARG A 4 -40.26 -70.56 30.78
N THR A 5 -39.28 -70.75 29.96
CA THR A 5 -38.08 -69.89 29.93
C THR A 5 -38.35 -68.69 29.00
N ALA A 6 -38.33 -67.48 29.55
CA ALA A 6 -38.46 -66.25 28.75
C ALA A 6 -37.08 -65.81 28.26
N PHE A 7 -36.88 -65.67 26.93
CA PHE A 7 -35.71 -65.08 26.30
C PHE A 7 -35.91 -63.59 26.20
N LEU A 8 -35.06 -62.81 26.83
CA LEU A 8 -35.00 -61.37 26.72
C LEU A 8 -34.08 -61.00 25.51
N LEU A 9 -34.70 -60.43 24.44
CA LEU A 9 -33.94 -59.96 23.30
C LEU A 9 -33.55 -58.49 23.58
N VAL A 10 -32.27 -58.25 23.82
CA VAL A 10 -31.69 -56.88 23.96
C VAL A 10 -31.34 -56.39 22.56
N THR A 11 -32.11 -55.46 22.02
CA THR A 11 -31.83 -54.80 20.75
C THR A 11 -30.85 -53.66 20.99
N LEU A 12 -29.61 -53.81 20.53
CA LEU A 12 -28.55 -52.79 20.59
C LEU A 12 -28.79 -51.77 19.44
N LEU A 13 -29.29 -50.58 19.76
CA LEU A 13 -29.41 -49.47 18.80
C LEU A 13 -28.04 -48.79 18.66
N VAL A 14 -27.36 -49.05 17.55
CA VAL A 14 -26.12 -48.34 17.19
C VAL A 14 -26.49 -47.00 16.56
N PHE A 15 -26.31 -45.90 17.29
CA PHE A 15 -26.41 -44.55 16.73
C PHE A 15 -25.19 -44.27 15.86
N LEU A 16 -25.33 -44.36 14.54
CA LEU A 16 -24.38 -43.78 13.59
C LEU A 16 -24.49 -42.24 13.64
N THR A 17 -23.61 -41.59 14.36
CA THR A 17 -23.42 -40.14 14.24
C THR A 17 -22.67 -39.86 12.94
N PRO A 18 -23.22 -39.04 12.00
CA PRO A 18 -22.48 -38.65 10.81
C PRO A 18 -21.33 -37.75 11.26
N THR A 19 -20.12 -38.23 11.09
CA THR A 19 -18.92 -37.37 11.17
C THR A 19 -18.95 -36.44 9.96
N LEU A 20 -19.31 -35.17 10.18
CA LEU A 20 -19.08 -34.12 9.21
C LEU A 20 -17.55 -33.97 9.05
N THR A 21 -17.00 -34.59 8.01
CA THR A 21 -15.66 -34.28 7.53
C THR A 21 -15.73 -32.87 6.94
N LEU A 22 -15.19 -31.85 7.65
CA LEU A 22 -14.83 -30.59 7.01
C LEU A 22 -13.88 -30.94 5.86
N ALA A 23 -14.37 -30.80 4.64
CA ALA A 23 -13.50 -30.88 3.48
C ALA A 23 -12.49 -29.71 3.59
N ALA A 24 -11.21 -30.04 3.80
CA ALA A 24 -10.16 -29.03 3.71
C ALA A 24 -10.27 -28.37 2.32
N VAL A 25 -10.34 -27.06 2.29
CA VAL A 25 -10.36 -26.29 1.04
C VAL A 25 -9.02 -26.57 0.35
N GLU A 26 -9.08 -27.38 -0.71
CA GLU A 26 -7.90 -27.78 -1.47
C GLU A 26 -7.36 -26.52 -2.17
N MET A 27 -6.25 -25.97 -1.68
CA MET A 27 -5.61 -24.79 -2.27
C MET A 27 -5.16 -25.13 -3.69
N ARG A 28 -5.79 -24.53 -4.68
CA ARG A 28 -5.31 -24.64 -6.07
C ARG A 28 -3.93 -23.99 -6.15
N PRO A 29 -2.91 -24.67 -6.68
CA PRO A 29 -1.58 -24.11 -6.81
C PRO A 29 -1.64 -22.86 -7.68
N ILE A 30 -1.03 -21.76 -7.22
CA ILE A 30 -0.89 -20.52 -8.01
C ILE A 30 0.17 -20.82 -9.09
N PRO A 31 -0.15 -20.65 -10.38
CA PRO A 31 0.83 -20.86 -11.44
C PRO A 31 1.94 -19.80 -11.36
N ALA A 32 3.09 -20.11 -11.96
CA ALA A 32 4.18 -19.15 -12.07
C ALA A 32 3.72 -17.84 -12.76
N PRO A 33 4.26 -16.67 -12.35
CA PRO A 33 3.97 -15.41 -13.00
C PRO A 33 4.33 -15.43 -14.49
N PRO A 34 3.66 -14.61 -15.32
CA PRO A 34 3.97 -14.53 -16.74
C PRO A 34 5.41 -14.07 -16.97
N ILE A 35 6.09 -14.66 -17.96
CA ILE A 35 7.40 -14.21 -18.40
C ILE A 35 7.24 -12.87 -19.10
N VAL A 36 7.80 -11.81 -18.52
CA VAL A 36 7.87 -10.48 -19.08
C VAL A 36 9.34 -10.13 -19.36
N GLY A 37 9.62 -9.53 -20.51
CA GLY A 37 10.99 -9.20 -20.92
C GLY A 37 11.54 -7.97 -20.16
N ALA A 38 11.58 -8.06 -18.81
CA ALA A 38 12.08 -7.03 -17.91
C ALA A 38 13.37 -7.49 -17.22
N LYS A 39 14.25 -6.55 -16.85
CA LYS A 39 15.42 -6.83 -16.00
C LYS A 39 14.98 -7.13 -14.55
N SER A 40 13.97 -6.42 -14.08
CA SER A 40 13.40 -6.55 -12.72
C SER A 40 11.93 -6.17 -12.73
N TYR A 41 11.13 -6.82 -11.88
CA TYR A 41 9.77 -6.37 -11.57
C TYR A 41 9.37 -6.72 -10.13
N HIS A 42 8.41 -5.96 -9.60
CA HIS A 42 7.76 -6.23 -8.33
C HIS A 42 6.28 -5.88 -8.43
N VAL A 43 5.42 -6.82 -8.05
CA VAL A 43 3.97 -6.67 -8.07
C VAL A 43 3.43 -6.95 -6.70
N VAL A 44 2.70 -5.97 -6.15
CA VAL A 44 2.15 -6.05 -4.80
C VAL A 44 0.68 -5.67 -4.76
N ASP A 45 -0.02 -6.15 -3.76
CA ASP A 45 -1.29 -5.56 -3.36
C ASP A 45 -1.06 -4.15 -2.79
N GLY A 46 -1.83 -3.18 -3.24
CA GLY A 46 -1.68 -1.78 -2.85
C GLY A 46 -2.03 -1.51 -1.39
N ASN A 47 -3.02 -2.22 -0.84
CA ASN A 47 -3.48 -2.05 0.54
C ASN A 47 -2.54 -2.75 1.53
N THR A 48 -2.28 -4.04 1.33
CA THR A 48 -1.52 -4.87 2.28
C THR A 48 -0.02 -4.86 2.06
N GLY A 49 0.46 -4.58 0.83
CA GLY A 49 1.86 -4.74 0.45
C GLY A 49 2.26 -6.19 0.19
N HIS A 50 1.32 -7.13 0.26
CA HIS A 50 1.60 -8.54 -0.02
C HIS A 50 2.19 -8.71 -1.43
N GLU A 51 3.33 -9.38 -1.53
CA GLU A 51 3.99 -9.66 -2.81
C GLU A 51 3.19 -10.70 -3.60
N LEU A 52 2.74 -10.32 -4.80
CA LEU A 52 1.98 -11.19 -5.69
C LEU A 52 2.88 -11.88 -6.72
N ALA A 53 3.93 -11.19 -7.17
CA ALA A 53 4.93 -11.69 -8.11
C ALA A 53 6.19 -10.81 -8.08
N SER A 54 7.36 -11.42 -8.25
CA SER A 54 8.61 -10.67 -8.35
C SER A 54 9.63 -11.36 -9.26
N LEU A 55 10.55 -10.56 -9.81
CA LEU A 55 11.75 -11.00 -10.52
C LEU A 55 12.89 -10.07 -10.11
N LYS A 56 13.89 -10.58 -9.38
CA LYS A 56 15.06 -9.80 -8.95
C LYS A 56 14.66 -8.40 -8.40
N PRO A 57 13.67 -8.33 -7.48
CA PRO A 57 13.05 -7.05 -7.08
C PRO A 57 14.02 -6.09 -6.39
N ASP A 58 15.13 -6.59 -5.85
CA ASP A 58 16.13 -5.84 -5.09
C ASP A 58 17.36 -5.45 -5.91
N THR A 59 17.34 -5.72 -7.22
CA THR A 59 18.43 -5.29 -8.12
C THR A 59 18.40 -3.79 -8.31
N ARG A 60 19.53 -3.11 -7.98
CA ARG A 60 19.71 -1.68 -8.23
C ARG A 60 19.81 -1.41 -9.72
N LEU A 61 18.96 -0.54 -10.21
CA LEU A 61 18.89 -0.11 -11.61
C LEU A 61 18.69 1.40 -11.66
N ALA A 62 19.09 2.03 -12.77
CA ALA A 62 18.76 3.42 -13.02
C ALA A 62 17.23 3.60 -13.10
N PRO A 63 16.63 4.45 -12.28
CA PRO A 63 15.16 4.59 -12.23
C PRO A 63 14.60 5.43 -13.37
N ALA A 64 15.45 6.18 -14.09
CA ALA A 64 15.02 7.19 -15.04
C ALA A 64 13.93 8.10 -14.41
N SER A 65 12.93 8.53 -15.18
CA SER A 65 11.84 9.41 -14.68
C SER A 65 10.89 8.77 -13.64
N LEU A 66 11.11 7.52 -13.19
CA LEU A 66 10.44 7.01 -12.00
C LEU A 66 10.89 7.77 -10.74
N THR A 67 12.07 8.38 -10.77
CA THR A 67 12.57 9.35 -9.77
C THR A 67 11.52 10.40 -9.40
N LYS A 68 10.71 10.84 -10.39
CA LYS A 68 9.69 11.86 -10.18
C LYS A 68 8.53 11.43 -9.26
N LEU A 69 8.44 10.14 -8.94
CA LEU A 69 7.57 9.67 -7.85
C LEU A 69 8.09 10.17 -6.50
N MET A 70 9.41 10.10 -6.25
CA MET A 70 10.00 10.63 -5.03
C MET A 70 9.96 12.17 -5.02
N THR A 71 10.19 12.80 -6.17
CA THR A 71 10.02 14.25 -6.31
C THR A 71 8.59 14.67 -5.94
N ALA A 72 7.58 13.98 -6.48
CA ALA A 72 6.18 14.24 -6.16
C ALA A 72 5.88 13.99 -4.67
N TYR A 73 6.36 12.88 -4.10
CA TYR A 73 6.18 12.56 -2.69
C TYR A 73 6.71 13.68 -1.78
N ALA A 74 7.93 14.15 -2.04
CA ALA A 74 8.53 15.25 -1.27
C ALA A 74 7.74 16.57 -1.41
N ILE A 75 7.23 16.88 -2.62
CA ILE A 75 6.38 18.06 -2.84
C ILE A 75 5.02 17.89 -2.14
N PHE A 76 4.42 16.72 -2.16
CA PHE A 76 3.14 16.45 -1.47
C PHE A 76 3.30 16.58 0.05
N LYS A 77 4.44 16.15 0.62
CA LYS A 77 4.77 16.40 2.03
C LYS A 77 4.87 17.88 2.33
N ALA A 78 5.56 18.65 1.50
CA ALA A 78 5.67 20.10 1.67
C ALA A 78 4.30 20.82 1.60
N LEU A 79 3.38 20.34 0.74
CA LEU A 79 2.00 20.84 0.68
C LEU A 79 1.20 20.46 1.92
N GLU A 80 1.29 19.20 2.40
CA GLU A 80 0.61 18.71 3.60
C GLU A 80 1.05 19.47 4.85
N GLU A 81 2.35 19.77 4.94
CA GLU A 81 2.95 20.51 6.04
C GLU A 81 2.78 22.04 5.91
N ASN A 82 2.06 22.51 4.88
CA ASN A 82 1.84 23.93 4.58
C ASN A 82 3.15 24.73 4.41
N GLN A 83 4.23 24.11 3.97
CA GLN A 83 5.48 24.79 3.61
C GLN A 83 5.37 25.52 2.29
N ILE A 84 4.53 25.02 1.40
CA ILE A 84 4.15 25.64 0.11
C ILE A 84 2.64 25.48 -0.12
N ALA A 85 2.09 26.28 -1.04
CA ALA A 85 0.69 26.22 -1.46
C ALA A 85 0.55 25.88 -2.95
N HIS A 86 -0.61 25.36 -3.35
CA HIS A 86 -0.89 25.00 -4.76
C HIS A 86 -0.79 26.18 -5.73
N ASP A 87 -1.14 27.38 -5.28
CA ASP A 87 -1.18 28.62 -6.03
C ASP A 87 0.09 29.45 -5.90
N ASP A 88 1.07 28.99 -5.12
CA ASP A 88 2.38 29.63 -5.03
C ASP A 88 2.98 29.82 -6.43
N GLN A 89 3.50 31.03 -6.69
CA GLN A 89 4.08 31.41 -7.95
C GLN A 89 5.57 31.11 -7.98
N VAL A 90 5.93 30.01 -8.62
CA VAL A 90 7.31 29.58 -8.79
C VAL A 90 7.96 30.35 -9.93
N THR A 91 9.03 31.08 -9.65
CA THR A 91 9.82 31.75 -10.70
C THR A 91 10.72 30.72 -11.38
N VAL A 92 10.62 30.59 -12.69
CA VAL A 92 11.40 29.64 -13.50
C VAL A 92 12.83 30.10 -13.62
N SER A 93 13.78 29.33 -13.08
CA SER A 93 15.21 29.58 -13.19
C SER A 93 15.74 29.22 -14.58
N GLU A 94 16.91 29.75 -14.94
CA GLU A 94 17.62 29.35 -16.15
C GLU A 94 18.01 27.87 -16.13
N LYS A 95 18.35 27.31 -14.96
CA LYS A 95 18.65 25.89 -14.77
C LYS A 95 17.43 25.04 -15.10
N ALA A 96 16.27 25.33 -14.51
CA ALA A 96 15.02 24.63 -14.79
C ALA A 96 14.66 24.68 -16.28
N TRP A 97 14.68 25.87 -16.86
CA TRP A 97 14.38 26.08 -18.29
C TRP A 97 15.32 25.31 -19.22
N ARG A 98 16.64 25.26 -18.93
CA ARG A 98 17.66 24.56 -19.75
C ARG A 98 17.70 23.06 -19.53
N THR A 99 17.02 22.53 -18.50
CA THR A 99 17.07 21.09 -18.17
C THR A 99 16.63 20.23 -19.37
N PRO A 100 17.49 19.30 -19.83
CA PRO A 100 17.21 18.51 -21.02
C PRO A 100 16.16 17.42 -20.79
N GLY A 101 15.72 16.78 -21.89
CA GLY A 101 14.79 15.66 -21.87
C GLY A 101 13.33 16.11 -22.03
N SER A 102 12.42 15.44 -21.31
CA SER A 102 10.98 15.76 -21.38
C SER A 102 10.68 17.12 -20.73
N ARG A 103 9.82 17.92 -21.34
CA ARG A 103 9.50 19.28 -20.86
C ARG A 103 8.01 19.54 -20.90
N MET A 104 7.53 20.37 -19.97
CA MET A 104 6.23 21.03 -20.09
C MET A 104 6.33 22.39 -20.81
N PHE A 105 7.54 22.84 -21.15
CA PHE A 105 7.85 24.07 -21.87
C PHE A 105 7.58 25.35 -21.07
N ILE A 106 8.06 25.39 -19.83
CA ILE A 106 8.12 26.63 -19.05
C ILE A 106 9.22 27.53 -19.58
N GLU A 107 9.05 28.85 -19.44
CA GLU A 107 9.99 29.86 -19.94
C GLU A 107 10.72 30.55 -18.78
N VAL A 108 12.02 30.81 -18.97
CA VAL A 108 12.86 31.46 -17.95
C VAL A 108 12.29 32.81 -17.51
N GLY A 109 12.28 33.06 -16.21
CA GLY A 109 11.78 34.30 -15.60
C GLY A 109 10.26 34.40 -15.51
N THR A 110 9.50 33.47 -16.11
CA THR A 110 8.05 33.42 -15.95
C THR A 110 7.65 32.87 -14.59
N ARG A 111 6.39 33.04 -14.19
CA ARG A 111 5.84 32.49 -12.96
C ARG A 111 4.80 31.42 -13.30
N VAL A 112 4.93 30.25 -12.67
CA VAL A 112 4.07 29.10 -12.88
C VAL A 112 3.60 28.59 -11.53
N THR A 113 2.34 28.21 -11.38
CA THR A 113 1.86 27.69 -10.09
C THR A 113 2.43 26.31 -9.77
N VAL A 114 2.60 26.01 -8.47
CA VAL A 114 3.01 24.68 -7.98
C VAL A 114 2.12 23.59 -8.59
N GLN A 115 0.80 23.82 -8.63
CA GLN A 115 -0.15 22.86 -9.22
C GLN A 115 0.11 22.61 -10.71
N GLN A 116 0.35 23.66 -11.51
CA GLN A 116 0.66 23.50 -12.94
C GLN A 116 1.97 22.74 -13.16
N LEU A 117 3.01 23.05 -12.37
CA LEU A 117 4.29 22.34 -12.43
C LEU A 117 4.13 20.86 -12.06
N LEU A 118 3.37 20.54 -11.01
CA LEU A 118 3.07 19.15 -10.63
C LEU A 118 2.35 18.39 -11.75
N LEU A 119 1.32 18.98 -12.36
CA LEU A 119 0.61 18.38 -13.49
C LEU A 119 1.56 18.17 -14.69
N GLY A 120 2.38 19.15 -15.04
CA GLY A 120 3.37 19.02 -16.11
C GLY A 120 4.40 17.94 -15.82
N MET A 121 4.86 17.81 -14.57
CA MET A 121 5.78 16.76 -14.13
C MET A 121 5.12 15.37 -14.18
N ILE A 122 3.89 15.24 -13.71
CA ILE A 122 3.17 13.94 -13.64
C ILE A 122 2.78 13.48 -15.03
N VAL A 123 2.08 14.31 -15.81
CA VAL A 123 1.48 13.94 -17.09
C VAL A 123 2.55 13.80 -18.17
N GLN A 124 3.34 14.84 -18.40
CA GLN A 124 4.34 14.90 -19.46
C GLN A 124 5.72 14.43 -19.04
N SER A 125 5.93 14.27 -17.73
CA SER A 125 7.27 13.96 -17.20
C SER A 125 8.26 15.13 -17.33
N GLY A 126 7.78 16.37 -17.21
CA GLY A 126 8.59 17.59 -17.39
C GLY A 126 9.79 17.63 -16.43
N ASN A 127 11.01 17.64 -17.00
CA ASN A 127 12.24 17.79 -16.21
C ASN A 127 12.39 19.26 -15.76
N ASP A 128 12.03 20.19 -16.62
CA ASP A 128 11.94 21.63 -16.34
C ASP A 128 11.04 21.91 -15.12
N ALA A 129 9.84 21.34 -15.11
CA ALA A 129 8.92 21.43 -13.97
C ALA A 129 9.49 20.80 -12.70
N SER A 130 10.15 19.64 -12.82
CA SER A 130 10.74 18.95 -11.67
C SER A 130 11.83 19.76 -10.98
N VAL A 131 12.70 20.39 -11.78
CA VAL A 131 13.78 21.25 -11.25
C VAL A 131 13.21 22.53 -10.65
N ALA A 132 12.22 23.18 -11.31
CA ALA A 132 11.58 24.37 -10.77
C ALA A 132 10.92 24.11 -9.41
N LEU A 133 10.21 22.99 -9.28
CA LEU A 133 9.62 22.56 -8.00
C LEU A 133 10.66 22.29 -6.93
N ALA A 134 11.76 21.58 -7.28
CA ALA A 134 12.83 21.26 -6.35
C ALA A 134 13.53 22.53 -5.82
N GLU A 135 13.79 23.49 -6.71
CA GLU A 135 14.37 24.79 -6.34
C GLU A 135 13.43 25.62 -5.47
N HIS A 136 12.12 25.58 -5.76
CA HIS A 136 11.11 26.28 -4.96
C HIS A 136 11.03 25.76 -3.52
N VAL A 137 11.03 24.45 -3.34
CA VAL A 137 10.87 23.82 -2.01
C VAL A 137 12.15 23.87 -1.18
N ALA A 138 13.32 23.66 -1.81
CA ALA A 138 14.57 23.47 -1.08
C ALA A 138 15.65 24.51 -1.43
N GLY A 139 15.35 25.50 -2.25
CA GLY A 139 16.29 26.54 -2.70
C GLY A 139 17.26 26.06 -3.78
N SER A 140 17.53 24.75 -3.88
CA SER A 140 18.31 24.15 -4.96
C SER A 140 17.96 22.69 -5.18
N GLU A 141 18.20 22.17 -6.40
CA GLU A 141 17.97 20.76 -6.72
C GLU A 141 18.87 19.82 -5.90
N SER A 142 20.10 20.22 -5.57
CA SER A 142 21.01 19.39 -4.74
C SER A 142 20.50 19.23 -3.32
N VAL A 143 20.05 20.30 -2.67
CA VAL A 143 19.43 20.23 -1.34
C VAL A 143 18.12 19.43 -1.39
N PHE A 144 17.35 19.59 -2.48
CA PHE A 144 16.13 18.80 -2.66
C PHE A 144 16.44 17.29 -2.80
N ALA A 145 17.53 16.91 -3.46
CA ALA A 145 17.95 15.51 -3.54
C ALA A 145 18.26 14.92 -2.15
N GLU A 146 18.85 15.72 -1.24
CA GLU A 146 19.02 15.31 0.16
C GLU A 146 17.68 15.09 0.88
N VAL A 147 16.67 15.96 0.60
CA VAL A 147 15.30 15.77 1.11
C VAL A 147 14.71 14.46 0.58
N MET A 148 14.85 14.18 -0.72
CA MET A 148 14.41 12.93 -1.33
C MET A 148 15.04 11.70 -0.64
N ASN A 149 16.34 11.74 -0.37
CA ASN A 149 17.04 10.64 0.28
C ASN A 149 16.61 10.46 1.76
N ARG A 150 16.28 11.53 2.48
CA ARG A 150 15.70 11.43 3.83
C ARG A 150 14.33 10.75 3.78
N TYR A 151 13.45 11.11 2.85
CA TYR A 151 12.16 10.43 2.69
C TYR A 151 12.33 8.98 2.25
N ALA A 152 13.31 8.68 1.38
CA ALA A 152 13.60 7.29 1.02
C ALA A 152 13.98 6.45 2.25
N ALA A 153 14.83 6.98 3.13
CA ALA A 153 15.21 6.32 4.38
C ALA A 153 13.98 6.11 5.31
N THR A 154 13.13 7.13 5.46
CA THR A 154 11.90 7.04 6.27
C THR A 154 10.92 5.99 5.75
N LEU A 155 10.82 5.85 4.42
CA LEU A 155 9.98 4.85 3.77
C LEU A 155 10.60 3.44 3.76
N GLY A 156 11.83 3.27 4.26
CA GLY A 156 12.55 1.99 4.24
C GLY A 156 13.12 1.61 2.87
N MET A 157 13.30 2.58 1.96
CA MET A 157 13.88 2.38 0.63
C MET A 157 15.42 2.30 0.70
N HIS A 158 15.95 1.32 1.41
CA HIS A 158 17.38 1.21 1.72
C HIS A 158 18.29 0.89 0.53
N SER A 159 17.70 0.55 -0.62
CA SER A 159 18.43 0.25 -1.86
C SER A 159 18.19 1.30 -2.94
N SER A 160 17.85 2.53 -2.53
CA SER A 160 17.64 3.68 -3.42
C SER A 160 18.49 4.86 -3.02
N HIS A 161 18.95 5.62 -4.00
CA HIS A 161 19.65 6.89 -3.80
C HIS A 161 19.35 7.83 -4.97
N PHE A 162 19.10 9.09 -4.66
CA PHE A 162 18.69 10.13 -5.60
C PHE A 162 19.72 11.26 -5.62
N GLU A 163 20.20 11.63 -6.80
CA GLU A 163 21.13 12.76 -7.01
C GLU A 163 20.46 13.99 -7.63
N ASN A 164 19.27 13.80 -8.21
CA ASN A 164 18.49 14.88 -8.86
C ASN A 164 16.99 14.60 -8.81
N ALA A 165 16.19 15.62 -9.13
CA ALA A 165 14.73 15.57 -9.11
C ALA A 165 14.09 14.97 -10.38
N THR A 166 14.87 14.68 -11.40
CA THR A 166 14.39 14.38 -12.75
C THR A 166 14.50 12.91 -13.14
N GLY A 167 15.53 12.22 -12.62
CA GLY A 167 15.94 10.89 -13.03
C GLY A 167 16.85 10.90 -14.25
N LEU A 168 17.51 12.02 -14.54
CA LEU A 168 18.65 12.04 -15.43
C LEU A 168 19.79 11.19 -14.85
N PRO A 169 20.63 10.57 -15.68
CA PRO A 169 21.71 9.71 -15.23
C PRO A 169 22.63 10.37 -14.20
N GLY A 170 23.05 9.62 -13.21
CA GLY A 170 24.02 9.98 -12.20
C GLY A 170 24.74 8.72 -11.70
N GLU A 171 25.98 8.86 -11.21
CA GLU A 171 26.81 7.70 -10.80
C GLU A 171 26.19 6.94 -9.63
N GLN A 172 25.56 7.66 -8.71
CA GLN A 172 24.90 7.10 -7.53
C GLN A 172 23.36 7.22 -7.59
N HIS A 173 22.77 7.39 -8.80
CA HIS A 173 21.35 7.54 -9.00
C HIS A 173 20.71 6.19 -9.34
N TYR A 174 20.21 5.47 -8.33
CA TYR A 174 19.65 4.14 -8.50
C TYR A 174 18.43 3.90 -7.59
N SER A 175 17.65 2.89 -7.96
CA SER A 175 16.56 2.36 -7.14
C SER A 175 16.31 0.89 -7.49
N THR A 176 15.37 0.25 -6.78
CA THR A 176 14.96 -1.13 -7.01
C THR A 176 13.45 -1.20 -7.30
N ALA A 177 13.00 -2.30 -7.90
CA ALA A 177 11.56 -2.47 -8.12
C ALA A 177 10.77 -2.57 -6.80
N ARG A 178 11.37 -3.15 -5.75
CA ARG A 178 10.77 -3.19 -4.41
C ARG A 178 10.62 -1.80 -3.81
N ASP A 179 11.70 -1.01 -3.78
CA ASP A 179 11.68 0.34 -3.20
C ASP A 179 10.69 1.25 -3.94
N VAL A 180 10.68 1.19 -5.29
CA VAL A 180 9.72 1.95 -6.10
C VAL A 180 8.27 1.53 -5.82
N SER A 181 8.00 0.26 -5.56
CA SER A 181 6.65 -0.18 -5.18
C SER A 181 6.24 0.31 -3.80
N THR A 182 7.17 0.36 -2.85
CA THR A 182 6.97 0.97 -1.52
C THR A 182 6.60 2.45 -1.66
N LEU A 183 7.37 3.20 -2.45
CA LEU A 183 7.07 4.61 -2.73
C LEU A 183 5.72 4.81 -3.41
N ALA A 184 5.40 3.97 -4.39
CA ALA A 184 4.12 4.05 -5.10
C ALA A 184 2.94 3.82 -4.16
N ARG A 185 3.05 2.84 -3.25
CA ARG A 185 2.04 2.59 -2.20
C ARG A 185 1.92 3.76 -1.23
N ALA A 186 3.04 4.34 -0.80
CA ALA A 186 3.04 5.51 0.07
C ALA A 186 2.28 6.68 -0.58
N ILE A 187 2.55 7.00 -1.85
CA ILE A 187 1.83 8.05 -2.59
C ILE A 187 0.32 7.77 -2.64
N ILE A 188 -0.08 6.53 -2.92
CA ILE A 188 -1.49 6.14 -3.03
C ILE A 188 -2.22 6.27 -1.70
N ASN A 189 -1.59 5.84 -0.61
CA ASN A 189 -2.23 5.71 0.70
C ASN A 189 -2.17 7.00 1.52
N GLU A 190 -1.05 7.74 1.44
CA GLU A 190 -0.86 8.98 2.20
C GLU A 190 -1.46 10.19 1.48
N PHE A 191 -1.45 10.20 0.14
CA PHE A 191 -1.89 11.35 -0.66
C PHE A 191 -2.99 10.99 -1.68
N PRO A 192 -4.13 10.41 -1.25
CA PRO A 192 -5.16 9.94 -2.18
C PRO A 192 -5.73 11.05 -3.07
N GLU A 193 -5.79 12.30 -2.61
CA GLU A 193 -6.28 13.43 -3.40
C GLU A 193 -5.28 13.82 -4.50
N TYR A 194 -3.98 13.87 -4.20
CA TYR A 194 -2.94 14.18 -5.19
C TYR A 194 -2.70 12.99 -6.13
N TYR A 195 -2.89 11.78 -5.64
CA TYR A 195 -2.79 10.56 -6.45
C TYR A 195 -3.74 10.60 -7.66
N LYS A 196 -4.92 11.23 -7.55
CA LYS A 196 -5.88 11.38 -8.66
C LYS A 196 -5.27 12.05 -9.90
N TRP A 197 -4.24 12.87 -9.73
CA TRP A 197 -3.56 13.54 -10.85
C TRP A 197 -2.82 12.57 -11.77
N TYR A 198 -2.43 11.39 -11.28
CA TYR A 198 -1.79 10.36 -12.11
C TYR A 198 -2.72 9.73 -13.14
N SER A 199 -4.03 9.87 -12.97
CA SER A 199 -5.05 9.43 -13.91
C SER A 199 -5.37 10.47 -15.00
N VAL A 200 -4.84 11.71 -14.88
CA VAL A 200 -5.04 12.78 -15.87
C VAL A 200 -4.41 12.35 -17.19
N LYS A 201 -5.23 12.26 -18.24
CA LYS A 201 -4.83 11.76 -19.55
C LYS A 201 -4.14 12.80 -20.41
N GLU A 202 -4.51 14.06 -20.26
CA GLU A 202 -4.02 15.18 -21.08
C GLU A 202 -3.90 16.43 -20.22
N PHE A 203 -2.86 17.20 -20.43
CA PHE A 203 -2.61 18.47 -19.75
C PHE A 203 -2.14 19.50 -20.76
N GLU A 204 -2.73 20.70 -20.68
CA GLU A 204 -2.37 21.81 -21.53
C GLU A 204 -1.68 22.91 -20.71
N TYR A 205 -0.56 23.37 -21.23
CA TYR A 205 0.15 24.53 -20.71
C TYR A 205 0.71 25.33 -21.88
N ASN A 206 0.56 26.66 -21.83
CA ASN A 206 1.07 27.59 -22.86
C ASN A 206 0.57 27.25 -24.29
N ASN A 207 -0.71 26.87 -24.44
CA ASN A 207 -1.33 26.37 -25.66
C ASN A 207 -0.67 25.09 -26.24
N ILE A 208 0.09 24.36 -25.43
CA ILE A 208 0.69 23.10 -25.82
C ILE A 208 -0.03 21.98 -25.05
N SER A 209 -0.84 21.21 -25.76
CA SER A 209 -1.51 20.04 -25.20
C SER A 209 -0.61 18.82 -25.26
N GLN A 210 -0.45 18.13 -24.13
CA GLN A 210 0.45 16.99 -23.97
C GLN A 210 -0.28 15.81 -23.32
N LYS A 211 -0.09 14.61 -23.89
CA LYS A 211 -0.72 13.39 -23.40
C LYS A 211 0.13 12.71 -22.33
N ASN A 212 -0.54 12.09 -21.35
CA ASN A 212 0.13 11.24 -20.37
C ASN A 212 0.90 10.12 -21.07
N ARG A 213 2.11 9.87 -20.63
CA ARG A 213 2.99 8.84 -21.24
C ARG A 213 2.62 7.41 -20.85
N ASN A 214 1.78 7.23 -19.83
CA ASN A 214 1.24 5.93 -19.43
C ASN A 214 0.05 5.53 -20.30
N SER A 215 0.29 4.83 -21.40
CA SER A 215 -0.78 4.44 -22.33
C SER A 215 -1.73 3.37 -21.77
N LEU A 216 -1.46 2.78 -20.60
CA LEU A 216 -2.44 1.89 -19.93
C LEU A 216 -3.70 2.63 -19.52
N LEU A 217 -3.64 3.93 -19.24
CA LEU A 217 -4.80 4.77 -18.91
C LEU A 217 -5.90 4.76 -19.99
N TRP A 218 -5.54 4.44 -21.24
CA TRP A 218 -6.51 4.33 -22.36
C TRP A 218 -6.88 2.89 -22.68
N ARG A 219 -6.10 1.90 -22.21
CA ARG A 219 -6.27 0.49 -22.58
C ARG A 219 -7.04 -0.31 -21.55
N ASP A 220 -6.94 0.10 -20.28
CA ASP A 220 -7.57 -0.59 -19.15
C ASP A 220 -8.19 0.44 -18.21
N SER A 221 -9.50 0.47 -18.13
CA SER A 221 -10.26 1.43 -17.30
C SER A 221 -10.04 1.25 -15.80
N SER A 222 -9.49 0.11 -15.38
CA SER A 222 -9.11 -0.11 -13.98
C SER A 222 -7.77 0.55 -13.59
N VAL A 223 -6.97 0.96 -14.59
CA VAL A 223 -5.67 1.62 -14.37
C VAL A 223 -5.87 3.11 -14.11
N ASP A 224 -5.33 3.60 -13.01
CA ASP A 224 -5.44 4.99 -12.56
C ASP A 224 -4.07 5.68 -12.28
N GLY A 225 -2.97 5.05 -12.63
CA GLY A 225 -1.61 5.58 -12.47
C GLY A 225 -0.56 4.63 -13.07
N MET A 226 0.73 4.89 -13.00
CA MET A 226 1.35 6.06 -12.38
C MET A 226 2.38 6.71 -13.34
N LYS A 227 3.58 6.16 -13.44
CA LYS A 227 4.71 6.84 -14.06
C LYS A 227 5.52 5.97 -14.98
N THR A 228 5.92 6.52 -16.13
CA THR A 228 6.89 5.92 -17.06
C THR A 228 8.28 6.48 -16.85
N GLY A 229 9.30 5.67 -17.14
CA GLY A 229 10.71 6.07 -17.21
C GLY A 229 11.37 5.54 -18.45
N HIS A 230 12.37 6.27 -18.97
CA HIS A 230 13.26 5.81 -20.04
C HIS A 230 14.54 6.65 -20.06
N THR A 231 15.66 5.97 -20.06
CA THR A 231 16.98 6.40 -20.52
C THR A 231 17.62 5.20 -21.21
N ASP A 232 18.72 5.41 -21.93
CA ASP A 232 19.43 4.31 -22.62
C ASP A 232 19.91 3.26 -21.61
N ASP A 233 20.38 3.68 -20.44
CA ASP A 233 20.84 2.79 -19.36
C ASP A 233 19.68 2.06 -18.66
N ALA A 234 18.65 2.81 -18.28
CA ALA A 234 17.49 2.24 -17.59
C ALA A 234 16.65 1.30 -18.47
N GLY A 235 16.67 1.47 -19.79
CA GLY A 235 15.66 0.88 -20.68
C GLY A 235 14.25 1.47 -20.42
N TYR A 236 13.21 0.76 -20.81
CA TYR A 236 11.83 1.23 -20.64
C TYR A 236 11.24 0.71 -19.33
N CYS A 237 10.84 1.65 -18.46
CA CYS A 237 10.30 1.39 -17.14
C CYS A 237 8.86 1.90 -17.00
N LEU A 238 8.05 1.22 -16.15
CA LEU A 238 6.69 1.64 -15.83
C LEU A 238 6.33 1.24 -14.41
N VAL A 239 5.81 2.20 -13.64
CA VAL A 239 4.99 1.93 -12.47
C VAL A 239 3.54 2.10 -12.88
N SER A 240 2.73 1.10 -12.64
CA SER A 240 1.29 1.16 -12.89
C SER A 240 0.50 0.71 -11.66
N SER A 241 -0.68 1.30 -11.48
CA SER A 241 -1.64 0.90 -10.47
C SER A 241 -3.00 0.68 -11.12
N ALA A 242 -3.70 -0.34 -10.66
CA ALA A 242 -5.04 -0.68 -11.11
C ALA A 242 -5.91 -1.08 -9.91
N LYS A 243 -7.22 -0.75 -9.96
CA LYS A 243 -8.18 -1.10 -8.91
C LYS A 243 -9.39 -1.81 -9.50
N ARG A 244 -9.71 -3.02 -8.97
CA ARG A 244 -10.90 -3.81 -9.33
C ARG A 244 -11.52 -4.40 -8.08
N ASP A 245 -12.81 -4.28 -7.91
CA ASP A 245 -13.58 -4.92 -6.83
C ASP A 245 -12.96 -4.72 -5.42
N GLY A 246 -12.46 -3.52 -5.15
CA GLY A 246 -11.82 -3.17 -3.87
C GLY A 246 -10.34 -3.53 -3.75
N MET A 247 -9.83 -4.49 -4.52
CA MET A 247 -8.41 -4.82 -4.58
C MET A 247 -7.65 -3.82 -5.45
N ARG A 248 -6.48 -3.36 -4.98
CA ARG A 248 -5.56 -2.53 -5.74
C ARG A 248 -4.25 -3.27 -5.98
N ILE A 249 -3.76 -3.23 -7.20
CA ILE A 249 -2.44 -3.79 -7.55
C ILE A 249 -1.51 -2.66 -7.95
N VAL A 250 -0.30 -2.68 -7.43
CA VAL A 250 0.83 -1.86 -7.88
C VAL A 250 1.82 -2.77 -8.58
N SER A 251 2.17 -2.44 -9.82
CA SER A 251 3.14 -3.18 -10.64
C SER A 251 4.28 -2.27 -11.06
N VAL A 252 5.49 -2.63 -10.70
CA VAL A 252 6.73 -1.96 -11.11
C VAL A 252 7.46 -2.87 -12.08
N VAL A 253 7.76 -2.37 -13.27
CA VAL A 253 8.48 -3.10 -14.34
C VAL A 253 9.66 -2.24 -14.77
N LEU A 254 10.88 -2.77 -14.66
CA LEU A 254 12.14 -2.07 -14.94
C LEU A 254 12.91 -2.76 -16.06
N GLY A 255 13.53 -1.95 -16.95
CA GLY A 255 14.52 -2.41 -17.90
C GLY A 255 13.98 -3.27 -19.03
N THR A 256 12.80 -2.97 -19.56
CA THR A 256 12.30 -3.64 -20.79
C THR A 256 12.92 -3.03 -22.04
N ALA A 257 12.90 -3.79 -23.15
CA ALA A 257 13.52 -3.39 -24.41
C ALA A 257 12.76 -2.31 -25.20
N SER A 258 11.47 -2.07 -24.90
CA SER A 258 10.65 -1.11 -25.64
C SER A 258 9.46 -0.57 -24.85
N ALA A 259 8.90 0.56 -25.31
CA ALA A 259 7.66 1.11 -24.78
C ALA A 259 6.49 0.12 -24.87
N LYS A 260 6.44 -0.71 -25.94
CA LYS A 260 5.44 -1.75 -26.11
C LYS A 260 5.61 -2.86 -25.08
N SER A 261 6.84 -3.33 -24.87
CA SER A 261 7.15 -4.42 -23.93
C SER A 261 6.81 -4.05 -22.49
N ARG A 262 7.15 -2.82 -22.03
CA ARG A 262 6.78 -2.38 -20.66
C ARG A 262 5.27 -2.35 -20.43
N ILE A 263 4.48 -1.93 -21.45
CA ILE A 263 3.02 -1.87 -21.37
C ILE A 263 2.43 -3.29 -21.32
N GLN A 264 2.89 -4.17 -22.22
CA GLN A 264 2.41 -5.56 -22.26
C GLN A 264 2.79 -6.33 -20.99
N GLY A 265 4.03 -6.15 -20.51
CA GLY A 265 4.51 -6.77 -19.28
C GLY A 265 3.71 -6.32 -18.06
N SER A 266 3.51 -5.00 -17.89
CA SER A 266 2.72 -4.47 -16.77
C SER A 266 1.27 -4.96 -16.81
N GLN A 267 0.64 -4.97 -17.99
CA GLN A 267 -0.73 -5.46 -18.14
C GLN A 267 -0.85 -6.96 -17.79
N ALA A 268 0.11 -7.77 -18.24
CA ALA A 268 0.12 -9.20 -17.95
C ALA A 268 0.27 -9.47 -16.45
N LEU A 269 1.16 -8.72 -15.74
CA LEU A 269 1.38 -8.83 -14.33
C LEU A 269 0.17 -8.36 -13.51
N ILE A 270 -0.46 -7.25 -13.89
CA ILE A 270 -1.70 -6.76 -13.27
C ILE A 270 -2.81 -7.82 -13.39
N ASN A 271 -3.00 -8.36 -14.60
CA ASN A 271 -4.02 -9.40 -14.83
C ASN A 271 -3.71 -10.68 -14.05
N TYR A 272 -2.43 -11.06 -13.90
CA TYR A 272 -2.03 -12.18 -13.05
C TYR A 272 -2.44 -11.97 -11.61
N GLY A 273 -2.14 -10.81 -11.03
CA GLY A 273 -2.51 -10.51 -9.65
C GLY A 273 -4.03 -10.61 -9.43
N PHE A 274 -4.83 -9.93 -10.24
CA PHE A 274 -6.30 -10.00 -10.13
C PHE A 274 -6.89 -11.39 -10.40
N ARG A 275 -6.23 -12.21 -11.21
CA ARG A 275 -6.72 -13.55 -11.51
C ARG A 275 -6.52 -14.54 -10.37
N PHE A 276 -5.38 -14.44 -9.68
CA PHE A 276 -4.95 -15.47 -8.73
C PHE A 276 -5.04 -15.04 -7.27
N TYR A 277 -5.25 -13.75 -7.00
CA TYR A 277 -5.36 -13.23 -5.65
C TYR A 277 -6.64 -12.43 -5.46
N GLU A 278 -7.03 -12.28 -4.22
CA GLU A 278 -8.11 -11.40 -3.77
C GLU A 278 -7.71 -10.70 -2.48
N THR A 279 -8.16 -9.45 -2.33
CA THR A 279 -7.96 -8.66 -1.12
C THR A 279 -9.30 -8.22 -0.60
N ARG A 280 -9.54 -8.43 0.70
CA ARG A 280 -10.77 -8.02 1.36
C ARG A 280 -10.48 -7.23 2.62
N LEU A 281 -11.35 -6.28 2.93
CA LEU A 281 -11.37 -5.60 4.22
C LEU A 281 -11.92 -6.61 5.26
N LEU A 282 -11.10 -6.93 6.26
CA LEU A 282 -11.46 -7.85 7.32
C LEU A 282 -12.06 -7.11 8.52
N TYR A 283 -11.42 -6.02 8.94
CA TYR A 283 -11.89 -5.16 10.02
C TYR A 283 -11.70 -3.68 9.66
N LYS A 284 -12.65 -2.87 10.07
CA LYS A 284 -12.65 -1.43 9.80
C LYS A 284 -12.07 -0.65 10.98
N ALA A 285 -11.34 0.40 10.68
CA ALA A 285 -10.78 1.30 11.68
C ALA A 285 -11.87 1.89 12.58
N GLY A 286 -11.62 1.94 13.90
CA GLY A 286 -12.53 2.53 14.87
C GLY A 286 -13.80 1.71 15.15
N GLU A 287 -14.03 0.58 14.48
CA GLU A 287 -15.13 -0.32 14.81
C GLU A 287 -14.70 -1.37 15.85
N PRO A 288 -15.57 -1.71 16.83
CA PRO A 288 -15.26 -2.74 17.82
C PRO A 288 -15.06 -4.12 17.18
N VAL A 289 -13.88 -4.70 17.38
CA VAL A 289 -13.60 -6.10 17.05
C VAL A 289 -14.09 -7.02 18.16
N THR A 290 -13.95 -6.57 19.43
CA THR A 290 -14.38 -7.30 20.63
C THR A 290 -14.56 -6.35 21.80
N ASN A 291 -15.14 -6.87 22.90
CA ASN A 291 -15.23 -6.17 24.17
C ASN A 291 -14.39 -6.92 25.22
N ALA A 292 -13.44 -6.25 25.84
CA ALA A 292 -12.64 -6.82 26.92
C ALA A 292 -13.18 -6.42 28.29
N ARG A 293 -13.22 -7.38 29.21
CA ARG A 293 -13.58 -7.11 30.61
C ARG A 293 -12.44 -6.38 31.33
N ILE A 294 -12.78 -5.25 31.99
CA ILE A 294 -11.81 -4.46 32.75
C ILE A 294 -12.22 -4.50 34.23
N TRP A 295 -11.33 -4.98 35.07
CA TRP A 295 -11.54 -5.03 36.51
C TRP A 295 -11.30 -3.68 37.18
N LYS A 296 -12.00 -3.42 38.29
CA LYS A 296 -11.90 -2.19 39.10
C LYS A 296 -12.19 -0.90 38.30
N SER A 297 -12.95 -1.00 37.23
CA SER A 297 -13.27 0.07 36.30
C SER A 297 -14.66 0.67 36.54
N ALA A 298 -14.90 1.84 35.96
CA ALA A 298 -16.22 2.47 35.94
C ALA A 298 -17.19 1.67 35.05
N ASN A 299 -16.76 1.21 33.90
CA ASN A 299 -17.51 0.36 32.98
C ASN A 299 -16.92 -1.07 32.97
N GLU A 300 -17.76 -2.08 33.04
CA GLU A 300 -17.32 -3.48 33.12
C GLU A 300 -16.55 -3.93 31.89
N PHE A 301 -16.89 -3.39 30.71
CA PHE A 301 -16.28 -3.73 29.43
C PHE A 301 -15.77 -2.47 28.73
N THR A 302 -14.69 -2.65 27.94
CA THR A 302 -14.15 -1.65 27.04
C THR A 302 -14.11 -2.22 25.62
N PRO A 303 -14.65 -1.51 24.61
CA PRO A 303 -14.54 -1.94 23.21
C PRO A 303 -13.09 -1.83 22.75
N LEU A 304 -12.61 -2.87 22.08
CA LEU A 304 -11.28 -2.93 21.47
C LEU A 304 -11.40 -2.97 19.96
N GLY A 305 -10.59 -2.20 19.26
CA GLY A 305 -10.56 -2.11 17.81
C GLY A 305 -9.19 -1.76 17.26
N LEU A 306 -9.15 -1.56 15.93
CA LEU A 306 -7.97 -1.17 15.18
C LEU A 306 -7.96 0.33 14.90
N THR A 307 -6.77 0.91 14.72
CA THR A 307 -6.59 2.32 14.36
C THR A 307 -6.60 2.55 12.84
N SER A 308 -6.47 1.50 12.05
CA SER A 308 -6.51 1.51 10.58
C SER A 308 -7.32 0.34 10.06
N ASP A 309 -7.84 0.47 8.84
CA ASP A 309 -8.50 -0.63 8.14
C ASP A 309 -7.55 -1.81 7.97
N LEU A 310 -7.99 -3.01 8.32
CA LEU A 310 -7.21 -4.24 8.14
C LEU A 310 -7.69 -4.98 6.89
N TYR A 311 -6.86 -4.99 5.88
CA TYR A 311 -7.05 -5.77 4.67
C TYR A 311 -6.23 -7.04 4.70
N ILE A 312 -6.75 -8.09 4.08
CA ILE A 312 -6.04 -9.38 3.91
C ILE A 312 -6.02 -9.75 2.44
N THR A 313 -4.83 -10.08 1.95
CA THR A 313 -4.60 -10.58 0.59
C THR A 313 -4.30 -12.07 0.65
N VAL A 314 -5.08 -12.86 -0.07
CA VAL A 314 -4.96 -14.33 -0.09
C VAL A 314 -5.11 -14.85 -1.53
N PRO A 315 -4.69 -16.09 -1.81
CA PRO A 315 -5.04 -16.77 -3.05
C PRO A 315 -6.56 -16.78 -3.26
N ARG A 316 -6.99 -16.50 -4.48
CA ARG A 316 -8.42 -16.40 -4.81
C ARG A 316 -9.17 -17.70 -4.50
N GLY A 317 -10.26 -17.57 -3.77
CA GLY A 317 -11.12 -18.68 -3.33
C GLY A 317 -10.64 -19.36 -2.05
N THR A 318 -9.67 -18.80 -1.33
CA THR A 318 -9.24 -19.31 -0.02
C THR A 318 -9.65 -18.42 1.16
N TYR A 319 -10.36 -17.33 0.89
CA TYR A 319 -10.72 -16.36 1.93
C TYR A 319 -11.57 -16.96 3.06
N ASP A 320 -12.44 -17.93 2.74
CA ASP A 320 -13.28 -18.59 3.75
C ASP A 320 -12.50 -19.48 4.73
N ALA A 321 -11.22 -19.75 4.45
CA ALA A 321 -10.31 -20.44 5.34
C ALA A 321 -9.43 -19.47 6.18
N VAL A 322 -9.69 -18.17 6.09
CA VAL A 322 -9.02 -17.16 6.93
C VAL A 322 -9.62 -17.22 8.34
N GLU A 323 -8.75 -17.39 9.32
CA GLU A 323 -9.12 -17.45 10.74
C GLU A 323 -8.58 -16.24 11.49
N SER A 324 -9.38 -15.72 12.43
CA SER A 324 -8.97 -14.64 13.35
C SER A 324 -8.93 -15.17 14.77
N MET A 325 -7.81 -14.95 15.46
CA MET A 325 -7.61 -15.32 16.85
C MET A 325 -7.34 -14.06 17.69
N LEU A 326 -8.03 -13.94 18.81
CA LEU A 326 -7.86 -12.86 19.77
C LEU A 326 -7.05 -13.36 20.97
N ASN A 327 -5.93 -12.71 21.23
CA ASN A 327 -5.12 -12.95 22.42
C ASN A 327 -5.36 -11.80 23.41
N ILE A 328 -6.29 -12.03 24.34
CA ILE A 328 -6.68 -11.03 25.36
C ILE A 328 -6.10 -11.47 26.71
N PRO A 329 -5.34 -10.62 27.44
CA PRO A 329 -4.84 -10.95 28.76
C PRO A 329 -6.00 -11.32 29.73
N ALA A 330 -5.80 -12.37 30.53
CA ALA A 330 -6.83 -12.89 31.41
C ALA A 330 -7.32 -11.88 32.47
N VAL A 331 -6.46 -10.94 32.90
CA VAL A 331 -6.78 -9.92 33.89
C VAL A 331 -6.34 -8.55 33.37
N LEU A 332 -7.32 -7.69 33.12
CA LEU A 332 -7.13 -6.29 32.76
C LEU A 332 -7.71 -5.41 33.87
N VAL A 333 -6.97 -4.42 34.32
CA VAL A 333 -7.35 -3.57 35.46
C VAL A 333 -7.35 -2.10 35.06
N ALA A 334 -8.38 -1.37 35.46
CA ALA A 334 -8.49 0.09 35.25
C ALA A 334 -7.38 0.88 35.98
N PRO A 335 -7.00 2.08 35.48
CA PRO A 335 -7.63 2.76 34.35
C PRO A 335 -7.09 2.26 32.99
N VAL A 336 -7.93 2.36 31.97
CA VAL A 336 -7.56 2.10 30.56
C VAL A 336 -7.84 3.39 29.78
N ALA A 337 -6.83 3.87 29.06
CA ALA A 337 -6.94 5.06 28.22
C ALA A 337 -7.29 4.68 26.77
N VAL A 338 -8.05 5.55 26.08
CA VAL A 338 -8.29 5.43 24.64
C VAL A 338 -6.96 5.32 23.89
N GLY A 339 -6.88 4.44 22.89
CA GLY A 339 -5.66 4.18 22.12
C GLY A 339 -4.64 3.27 22.81
N GLN A 340 -4.82 2.92 24.10
CA GLN A 340 -3.94 1.98 24.81
C GLN A 340 -4.02 0.59 24.18
N PRO A 341 -2.88 -0.07 23.82
CA PRO A 341 -2.88 -1.44 23.34
C PRO A 341 -3.23 -2.39 24.50
N ILE A 342 -4.23 -3.26 24.27
CA ILE A 342 -4.80 -4.14 25.31
C ILE A 342 -4.67 -5.61 24.92
N ALA A 343 -4.87 -5.93 23.67
CA ALA A 343 -4.90 -7.30 23.16
C ALA A 343 -4.20 -7.38 21.79
N GLU A 344 -4.09 -8.58 21.27
CA GLU A 344 -3.52 -8.85 19.96
C GLU A 344 -4.55 -9.61 19.11
N LEU A 345 -4.72 -9.15 17.87
CA LEU A 345 -5.46 -9.85 16.82
C LEU A 345 -4.46 -10.56 15.91
N LYS A 346 -4.54 -11.87 15.82
CA LYS A 346 -3.80 -12.67 14.84
C LYS A 346 -4.73 -13.16 13.76
N VAL A 347 -4.30 -13.03 12.51
CA VAL A 347 -5.04 -13.55 11.34
C VAL A 347 -4.15 -14.57 10.64
N SER A 348 -4.70 -15.75 10.36
CA SER A 348 -3.99 -16.84 9.71
C SER A 348 -4.79 -17.42 8.55
N LEU A 349 -4.10 -18.10 7.65
CA LEU A 349 -4.68 -18.90 6.57
C LEU A 349 -4.10 -20.31 6.67
N ASN A 350 -4.94 -21.31 6.94
CA ASN A 350 -4.52 -22.71 7.10
C ASN A 350 -3.35 -22.87 8.09
N GLY A 351 -3.39 -22.15 9.21
CA GLY A 351 -2.35 -22.19 10.25
C GLY A 351 -1.08 -21.39 9.95
N THR A 352 -1.01 -20.70 8.81
CA THR A 352 0.11 -19.78 8.51
C THR A 352 -0.31 -18.35 8.87
N ASP A 353 0.46 -17.71 9.76
CA ASP A 353 0.19 -16.34 10.17
C ASP A 353 0.33 -15.37 8.96
N LEU A 354 -0.71 -14.58 8.72
CA LEU A 354 -0.74 -13.52 7.70
C LEU A 354 -0.38 -12.16 8.29
N VAL A 355 -0.98 -11.83 9.45
CA VAL A 355 -0.76 -10.54 10.13
C VAL A 355 -1.05 -10.66 11.62
N SER A 356 -0.36 -9.86 12.42
CA SER A 356 -0.63 -9.66 13.84
C SER A 356 -0.71 -8.17 14.13
N GLU A 357 -1.84 -7.72 14.72
CA GLU A 357 -2.11 -6.31 14.98
C GLU A 357 -2.56 -6.10 16.44
N PRO A 358 -2.08 -5.02 17.11
CA PRO A 358 -2.54 -4.68 18.43
C PRO A 358 -3.97 -4.15 18.40
N LEU A 359 -4.86 -4.75 19.20
CA LEU A 359 -6.18 -4.17 19.50
C LEU A 359 -6.06 -3.13 20.59
N ARG A 360 -6.60 -1.96 20.35
CA ARG A 360 -6.56 -0.80 21.24
C ARG A 360 -7.92 -0.48 21.81
N ALA A 361 -7.94 0.08 23.02
CA ALA A 361 -9.16 0.62 23.61
C ALA A 361 -9.72 1.73 22.71
N LEU A 362 -11.00 1.64 22.38
CA LEU A 362 -11.69 2.67 21.59
C LEU A 362 -12.24 3.80 22.46
N ASP A 363 -12.42 3.54 23.76
CA ASP A 363 -12.94 4.50 24.74
C ASP A 363 -12.06 4.49 26.00
N ASP A 364 -12.10 5.61 26.74
CA ASP A 364 -11.55 5.70 28.09
C ASP A 364 -12.39 4.88 29.06
N ASN A 365 -11.73 4.11 29.93
CA ASN A 365 -12.39 3.42 31.03
C ASN A 365 -11.66 3.73 32.36
N PRO A 366 -12.09 4.79 33.07
CA PRO A 366 -11.45 5.21 34.31
C PRO A 366 -11.67 4.22 35.45
N SER A 367 -10.91 4.38 36.53
CA SER A 367 -11.09 3.59 37.75
C SER A 367 -12.51 3.76 38.30
N GLY A 368 -13.11 2.65 38.68
CA GLY A 368 -14.44 2.62 39.29
C GLY A 368 -14.46 3.21 40.73
N SER A 369 -15.65 3.36 41.27
CA SER A 369 -15.89 3.76 42.66
C SER A 369 -15.19 2.83 43.67
N LEU A 370 -14.99 3.29 44.90
CA LEU A 370 -14.40 2.44 45.97
C LEU A 370 -15.15 1.13 46.12
N TRP A 371 -16.46 1.14 46.01
CA TRP A 371 -17.31 -0.06 46.07
C TRP A 371 -17.00 -1.04 44.89
N GLN A 372 -16.96 -0.56 43.67
CA GLN A 372 -16.60 -1.38 42.53
C GLN A 372 -15.23 -2.00 42.68
N ARG A 373 -14.24 -1.20 43.06
CA ARG A 373 -12.84 -1.64 43.24
C ARG A 373 -12.69 -2.71 44.32
N THR A 374 -13.42 -2.57 45.46
CA THR A 374 -13.41 -3.54 46.57
C THR A 374 -14.07 -4.83 46.12
N ARG A 375 -15.27 -4.76 45.53
CA ARG A 375 -16.00 -5.91 45.01
C ARG A 375 -15.15 -6.70 44.01
N ASP A 376 -14.52 -6.02 43.07
CA ASP A 376 -13.68 -6.66 42.06
C ASP A 376 -12.36 -7.16 42.64
N GLY A 377 -11.82 -6.51 43.68
CA GLY A 377 -10.68 -7.02 44.40
C GLY A 377 -10.93 -8.38 45.07
N VAL A 378 -12.13 -8.59 45.66
CA VAL A 378 -12.53 -9.90 46.23
C VAL A 378 -12.73 -10.96 45.15
N ARG A 379 -13.21 -10.58 43.97
CA ARG A 379 -13.44 -11.53 42.87
C ARG A 379 -12.17 -11.96 42.10
N LEU A 380 -11.11 -11.20 42.19
CA LEU A 380 -9.80 -11.49 41.60
C LEU A 380 -8.91 -12.36 42.51
N TRP A 381 -9.30 -12.56 43.76
CA TRP A 381 -8.71 -13.54 44.69
C TRP A 381 -9.40 -14.90 44.53
#